data_e7444ea58bf0f08e8a5b77ec1225dcdf
#
_entry.id   e7444ea58bf0f08e8a5b77ec1225dcdf
#
_cell.length_a   1.000
_cell.length_b   1.000
_cell.length_c   1.000
_cell.angle_alpha   90.00
_cell.angle_beta   90.00
_cell.angle_gamma   90.00
#
_symmetry.space_group_name_H-M   'P 1'
#
loop_
_entity.id
_entity.type
_entity.pdbx_description
1 polymer ?
#
loop_
_entity_poly.entity_id
_entity_poly.type
_entity_poly.pdbx_seq_one_letter_code
_entity_poly.pdbx_strand_id
1 'polypeptide(L)'
;MELAEQRYQHWCAQKTLDPELRQELAAMQNDADKITDAFYRDLEFGTAGLRGVLGAGTNRMNIYVIRRATQAVADYLNETDLPKTVAIGHDSRIKSDVFAREAAAVFAANGITAYLYPRLEPVPALSFAVRHLHCGLGICVTASHNPAAYNGYKVYGSDGCQMTPEAAKRVVALLEQMDYFTAARTEDFDAALAAGRIQYIPDEVLDAFVDAVYAQRVGSGDGIADLKLVYTPLNGAGLECVRKLTQKLGIRNMTIVKEQEQPDGHFPTCPYPNPEIRQAMELGLQYCDRVHPDILIGTDPDCDRCGTAVPDGKGGYRLISGNEMGVILLDFICRSRIANGTMPENPVAVTTIVSTDMVTAVANKYGVELRRVLTGFKYIGEQIALLEAGGHPERYVFGFEESYGYLSGPHVRDKDAVNAVLLICEAAAWYAKKGMTLGDAIDALYAEFGCFCNAQKSFTFAGETGMEKMASLMSGLRTHPLQSVAGLPVEGFTDYEQDGTGLPKANVLEYRLPGGAKLIIRPSGTEPKIKAYLSAVKPTVEEATRQLDSLAAAAAELLA
;
A
#
# COMPACT_ATOMS: atom_id res chain seq x y z
N MET A 1 10.32 -25.52 -20.07
CA MET A 1 11.46 -25.22 -20.96
C MET A 1 11.02 -24.95 -22.40
N GLU A 2 10.34 -25.88 -23.11
CA GLU A 2 9.99 -25.70 -24.53
C GLU A 2 9.16 -24.43 -24.81
N LEU A 3 8.14 -24.11 -24.00
CA LEU A 3 7.32 -22.91 -24.16
C LEU A 3 8.10 -21.62 -23.89
N ALA A 4 8.96 -21.61 -22.87
CA ALA A 4 9.80 -20.46 -22.55
C ALA A 4 10.78 -20.16 -23.68
N GLU A 5 11.40 -21.19 -24.24
CA GLU A 5 12.30 -21.06 -25.39
C GLU A 5 11.56 -20.54 -26.64
N GLN A 6 10.36 -21.05 -26.94
CA GLN A 6 9.55 -20.56 -28.07
C GLN A 6 9.21 -19.07 -27.91
N ARG A 7 8.81 -18.63 -26.71
CA ARG A 7 8.54 -17.21 -26.42
C ARG A 7 9.79 -16.35 -26.56
N TYR A 8 10.93 -16.82 -26.04
CA TYR A 8 12.21 -16.14 -26.16
C TYR A 8 12.59 -15.94 -27.65
N GLN A 9 12.51 -17.00 -28.48
CA GLN A 9 12.80 -16.92 -29.91
C GLN A 9 11.83 -15.96 -30.64
N HIS A 10 10.56 -15.96 -30.28
CA HIS A 10 9.58 -15.03 -30.82
C HIS A 10 9.96 -13.56 -30.52
N TRP A 11 10.45 -13.27 -29.32
CA TRP A 11 10.92 -11.93 -28.94
C TRP A 11 12.20 -11.55 -29.68
N CYS A 12 13.15 -12.46 -29.80
CA CYS A 12 14.39 -12.24 -30.56
C CYS A 12 14.14 -11.93 -32.04
N ALA A 13 13.07 -12.51 -32.61
CA ALA A 13 12.71 -12.30 -34.02
C ALA A 13 12.11 -10.92 -34.32
N GLN A 14 11.74 -10.12 -33.28
CA GLN A 14 11.13 -8.82 -33.49
C GLN A 14 12.11 -7.78 -34.04
N LYS A 15 11.78 -7.21 -35.20
CA LYS A 15 12.68 -6.28 -35.93
C LYS A 15 12.77 -4.90 -35.23
N THR A 16 11.68 -4.47 -34.59
CA THR A 16 11.52 -3.13 -33.97
C THR A 16 11.58 -3.19 -32.47
N LEU A 17 12.26 -4.22 -31.92
CA LEU A 17 12.40 -4.35 -30.45
C LEU A 17 13.24 -3.20 -29.89
N ASP A 18 12.85 -2.72 -28.70
CA ASP A 18 13.60 -1.73 -27.93
C ASP A 18 15.08 -2.15 -27.82
N PRO A 19 16.04 -1.22 -28.05
CA PRO A 19 17.47 -1.56 -28.08
C PRO A 19 18.01 -2.15 -26.78
N GLU A 20 17.55 -1.66 -25.60
CA GLU A 20 17.98 -2.15 -24.30
C GLU A 20 17.47 -3.58 -24.08
N LEU A 21 16.18 -3.84 -24.36
CA LEU A 21 15.61 -5.18 -24.25
C LEU A 21 16.25 -6.17 -25.24
N ARG A 22 16.65 -5.70 -26.42
CA ARG A 22 17.40 -6.52 -27.38
C ARG A 22 18.77 -6.94 -26.83
N GLN A 23 19.47 -6.04 -26.15
CA GLN A 23 20.75 -6.36 -25.51
C GLN A 23 20.57 -7.38 -24.37
N GLU A 24 19.51 -7.22 -23.56
CA GLU A 24 19.19 -8.18 -22.51
C GLU A 24 18.88 -9.58 -23.06
N LEU A 25 18.09 -9.67 -24.14
CA LEU A 25 17.84 -10.97 -24.81
C LEU A 25 19.13 -11.60 -25.32
N ALA A 26 20.01 -10.82 -25.93
CA ALA A 26 21.30 -11.33 -26.40
C ALA A 26 22.18 -11.83 -25.25
N ALA A 27 22.14 -11.15 -24.09
CA ALA A 27 22.90 -11.52 -22.89
C ALA A 27 22.40 -12.83 -22.24
N MET A 28 21.15 -13.24 -22.47
CA MET A 28 20.60 -14.49 -21.91
C MET A 28 20.62 -15.67 -22.90
N GLN A 29 21.13 -15.49 -24.14
CA GLN A 29 21.06 -16.46 -25.25
C GLN A 29 21.55 -17.88 -24.90
N ASN A 30 22.50 -18.02 -23.96
CA ASN A 30 23.06 -19.31 -23.57
C ASN A 30 22.75 -19.67 -22.10
N ASP A 31 21.76 -19.02 -21.51
CA ASP A 31 21.39 -19.18 -20.12
C ASP A 31 19.93 -19.66 -20.02
N ALA A 32 19.75 -20.98 -20.04
CA ALA A 32 18.42 -21.59 -20.01
C ALA A 32 17.60 -21.22 -18.76
N ASP A 33 18.27 -21.01 -17.63
CA ASP A 33 17.60 -20.64 -16.39
C ASP A 33 17.04 -19.20 -16.47
N LYS A 34 17.84 -18.27 -17.00
CA LYS A 34 17.36 -16.89 -17.24
C LYS A 34 16.25 -16.83 -18.28
N ILE A 35 16.37 -17.59 -19.37
CA ILE A 35 15.30 -17.68 -20.39
C ILE A 35 14.02 -18.23 -19.74
N THR A 36 14.14 -19.32 -18.98
CA THR A 36 12.99 -19.90 -18.29
C THR A 36 12.35 -18.90 -17.33
N ASP A 37 13.12 -18.26 -16.47
CA ASP A 37 12.63 -17.28 -15.50
C ASP A 37 11.92 -16.07 -16.16
N ALA A 38 12.45 -15.59 -17.29
CA ALA A 38 11.88 -14.46 -18.02
C ALA A 38 10.63 -14.81 -18.86
N PHE A 39 10.45 -16.09 -19.26
CA PHE A 39 9.46 -16.47 -20.27
C PHE A 39 8.54 -17.66 -19.91
N TYR A 40 8.68 -18.30 -18.72
CA TYR A 40 7.88 -19.49 -18.38
C TYR A 40 6.38 -19.20 -18.27
N ARG A 41 6.01 -17.95 -18.00
CA ARG A 41 4.61 -17.49 -17.95
C ARG A 41 4.51 -16.03 -18.41
N ASP A 42 3.30 -15.55 -18.54
CA ASP A 42 3.01 -14.12 -18.64
C ASP A 42 3.02 -13.49 -17.25
N LEU A 43 3.38 -12.22 -17.16
CA LEU A 43 3.22 -11.46 -15.92
C LEU A 43 1.73 -11.35 -15.60
N GLU A 44 1.35 -11.82 -14.42
CA GLU A 44 -0.03 -11.92 -14.02
C GLU A 44 -0.62 -10.53 -13.73
N PHE A 45 -1.75 -10.24 -14.35
CA PHE A 45 -2.58 -9.11 -13.97
C PHE A 45 -3.40 -9.52 -12.73
N GLY A 46 -2.91 -9.12 -11.54
CA GLY A 46 -3.54 -9.44 -10.27
C GLY A 46 -4.87 -8.69 -10.06
N THR A 47 -5.29 -8.58 -8.83
CA THR A 47 -6.60 -7.97 -8.50
C THR A 47 -6.73 -6.48 -8.85
N ALA A 48 -5.63 -5.79 -9.11
CA ALA A 48 -5.63 -4.34 -9.41
C ALA A 48 -4.45 -3.89 -10.29
N GLY A 49 -3.84 -4.79 -11.08
CA GLY A 49 -2.74 -4.44 -11.96
C GLY A 49 -1.58 -5.42 -11.97
N LEU A 50 -0.45 -4.98 -12.51
CA LEU A 50 0.78 -5.77 -12.70
C LEU A 50 1.84 -5.40 -11.65
N ARG A 51 2.70 -6.35 -11.30
CA ARG A 51 3.95 -6.11 -10.55
C ARG A 51 4.98 -7.17 -10.93
N GLY A 52 6.19 -6.75 -11.25
CA GLY A 52 7.25 -7.67 -11.62
C GLY A 52 8.62 -7.01 -11.68
N VAL A 53 9.63 -7.83 -11.94
CA VAL A 53 11.00 -7.38 -12.18
C VAL A 53 11.09 -6.72 -13.55
N LEU A 54 11.85 -5.62 -13.67
CA LEU A 54 12.16 -4.97 -14.93
C LEU A 54 12.98 -5.89 -15.85
N GLY A 55 12.77 -5.80 -17.16
CA GLY A 55 13.60 -6.48 -18.15
C GLY A 55 12.84 -7.08 -19.33
N ALA A 56 13.59 -7.78 -20.18
CA ALA A 56 13.06 -8.47 -21.35
C ALA A 56 12.35 -9.77 -20.98
N GLY A 57 11.13 -9.97 -21.51
CA GLY A 57 10.37 -11.20 -21.31
C GLY A 57 8.90 -10.98 -21.01
N THR A 58 8.13 -12.06 -21.08
CA THR A 58 6.69 -12.06 -20.81
C THR A 58 6.39 -12.01 -19.30
N ASN A 59 7.30 -12.50 -18.46
CA ASN A 59 7.25 -12.46 -17.00
C ASN A 59 8.08 -11.29 -16.42
N ARG A 60 8.15 -10.17 -17.14
CA ARG A 60 8.92 -8.97 -16.80
C ARG A 60 8.10 -7.71 -17.05
N MET A 61 8.46 -6.64 -16.33
CA MET A 61 7.92 -5.30 -16.60
C MET A 61 8.77 -4.63 -17.68
N ASN A 62 8.13 -4.29 -18.80
CA ASN A 62 8.72 -3.58 -19.93
C ASN A 62 7.65 -2.86 -20.75
N ILE A 63 8.07 -2.07 -21.73
CA ILE A 63 7.14 -1.25 -22.53
C ILE A 63 6.09 -2.08 -23.27
N TYR A 64 6.40 -3.30 -23.73
CA TYR A 64 5.46 -4.16 -24.45
C TYR A 64 4.38 -4.74 -23.52
N VAL A 65 4.77 -5.12 -22.30
CA VAL A 65 3.84 -5.56 -21.25
C VAL A 65 2.94 -4.41 -20.83
N ILE A 66 3.48 -3.19 -20.66
CA ILE A 66 2.71 -1.98 -20.34
C ILE A 66 1.73 -1.65 -21.46
N ARG A 67 2.17 -1.61 -22.71
CA ARG A 67 1.30 -1.33 -23.87
C ARG A 67 0.16 -2.33 -23.97
N ARG A 68 0.46 -3.63 -23.86
CA ARG A 68 -0.52 -4.71 -23.88
C ARG A 68 -1.55 -4.59 -22.76
N ALA A 69 -1.09 -4.36 -21.53
CA ALA A 69 -1.97 -4.17 -20.39
C ALA A 69 -2.83 -2.91 -20.52
N THR A 70 -2.24 -1.80 -20.98
CA THR A 70 -2.97 -0.56 -21.19
C THR A 70 -4.01 -0.68 -22.32
N GLN A 71 -3.72 -1.45 -23.38
CA GLN A 71 -4.70 -1.73 -24.42
C GLN A 71 -5.92 -2.48 -23.86
N ALA A 72 -5.69 -3.52 -23.03
CA ALA A 72 -6.78 -4.25 -22.40
C ALA A 72 -7.63 -3.36 -21.48
N VAL A 73 -6.98 -2.45 -20.71
CA VAL A 73 -7.67 -1.46 -19.86
C VAL A 73 -8.43 -0.42 -20.71
N ALA A 74 -7.86 0.01 -21.84
CA ALA A 74 -8.53 0.93 -22.77
C ALA A 74 -9.76 0.29 -23.43
N ASP A 75 -9.64 -0.97 -23.86
CA ASP A 75 -10.76 -1.71 -24.43
C ASP A 75 -11.87 -1.92 -23.38
N TYR A 76 -11.49 -2.29 -22.15
CA TYR A 76 -12.43 -2.36 -21.03
C TYR A 76 -13.15 -1.04 -20.80
N LEU A 77 -12.41 0.09 -20.72
CA LEU A 77 -13.05 1.39 -20.53
C LEU A 77 -14.00 1.74 -21.66
N ASN A 78 -13.64 1.40 -22.92
CA ASN A 78 -14.47 1.63 -24.08
C ASN A 78 -15.76 0.78 -24.11
N GLU A 79 -15.78 -0.37 -23.42
CA GLU A 79 -16.99 -1.20 -23.23
C GLU A 79 -17.96 -0.64 -22.17
N THR A 80 -17.53 0.29 -21.32
CA THR A 80 -18.35 0.87 -20.23
C THR A 80 -19.00 2.20 -20.64
N ASP A 81 -19.95 2.69 -19.84
CA ASP A 81 -20.53 4.03 -19.96
C ASP A 81 -19.72 5.11 -19.19
N LEU A 82 -18.57 4.75 -18.61
CA LEU A 82 -17.71 5.68 -17.88
C LEU A 82 -17.11 6.74 -18.81
N PRO A 83 -16.71 7.90 -18.28
CA PRO A 83 -15.99 8.93 -19.04
C PRO A 83 -14.75 8.36 -19.72
N LYS A 84 -14.53 8.72 -21.00
CA LYS A 84 -13.35 8.26 -21.76
C LYS A 84 -12.15 9.14 -21.45
N THR A 85 -11.82 9.19 -20.16
CA THR A 85 -10.70 9.94 -19.59
C THR A 85 -9.98 9.10 -18.56
N VAL A 86 -8.67 9.26 -18.45
CA VAL A 86 -7.82 8.56 -17.48
C VAL A 86 -6.85 9.52 -16.82
N ALA A 87 -6.70 9.46 -15.49
CA ALA A 87 -5.62 10.14 -14.80
C ALA A 87 -4.42 9.18 -14.65
N ILE A 88 -3.20 9.67 -14.89
CA ILE A 88 -1.97 8.86 -14.86
C ILE A 88 -0.95 9.54 -13.95
N GLY A 89 -0.40 8.77 -13.00
CA GLY A 89 0.70 9.17 -12.13
C GLY A 89 1.77 8.10 -12.05
N HIS A 90 2.92 8.45 -11.51
CA HIS A 90 4.03 7.52 -11.31
C HIS A 90 4.90 7.92 -10.12
N ASP A 91 5.65 6.96 -9.59
CA ASP A 91 6.64 7.17 -8.55
C ASP A 91 8.06 7.42 -9.11
N SER A 92 9.07 7.35 -8.23
CA SER A 92 10.48 7.60 -8.57
C SER A 92 11.20 6.40 -9.21
N ARG A 93 10.56 5.24 -9.35
CA ARG A 93 11.19 4.00 -9.81
C ARG A 93 11.74 4.08 -11.22
N ILE A 94 12.76 3.26 -11.47
CA ILE A 94 13.37 3.14 -12.80
C ILE A 94 12.29 2.84 -13.85
N LYS A 95 12.25 3.62 -14.94
CA LYS A 95 11.27 3.52 -16.04
C LYS A 95 9.81 3.88 -15.69
N SER A 96 9.50 4.36 -14.48
CA SER A 96 8.13 4.73 -14.14
C SER A 96 7.58 5.84 -15.04
N ASP A 97 8.38 6.86 -15.32
CA ASP A 97 8.05 7.95 -16.25
C ASP A 97 7.85 7.46 -17.69
N VAL A 98 8.74 6.57 -18.16
CA VAL A 98 8.63 5.94 -19.49
C VAL A 98 7.32 5.15 -19.60
N PHE A 99 7.03 4.31 -18.63
CA PHE A 99 5.82 3.49 -18.62
C PHE A 99 4.53 4.33 -18.53
N ALA A 100 4.56 5.42 -17.79
CA ALA A 100 3.43 6.35 -17.71
C ALA A 100 3.17 7.04 -19.06
N ARG A 101 4.23 7.47 -19.78
CA ARG A 101 4.12 8.04 -21.14
C ARG A 101 3.62 7.02 -22.15
N GLU A 102 4.11 5.77 -22.09
CA GLU A 102 3.64 4.66 -22.95
C GLU A 102 2.15 4.38 -22.72
N ALA A 103 1.71 4.34 -21.48
CA ALA A 103 0.31 4.18 -21.14
C ALA A 103 -0.55 5.33 -21.69
N ALA A 104 -0.11 6.59 -21.53
CA ALA A 104 -0.80 7.76 -22.07
C ALA A 104 -0.95 7.69 -23.59
N ALA A 105 0.12 7.28 -24.31
CA ALA A 105 0.10 7.13 -25.78
C ALA A 105 -0.87 6.04 -26.25
N VAL A 106 -1.00 4.93 -25.52
CA VAL A 106 -1.99 3.89 -25.81
C VAL A 106 -3.40 4.39 -25.57
N PHE A 107 -3.70 5.04 -24.46
CA PHE A 107 -5.03 5.59 -24.19
C PHE A 107 -5.45 6.61 -25.26
N ALA A 108 -4.55 7.53 -25.60
CA ALA A 108 -4.80 8.54 -26.62
C ALA A 108 -5.13 7.92 -27.98
N ALA A 109 -4.37 6.89 -28.42
CA ALA A 109 -4.62 6.15 -29.65
C ALA A 109 -5.96 5.37 -29.65
N ASN A 110 -6.55 5.16 -28.47
CA ASN A 110 -7.84 4.49 -28.29
C ASN A 110 -9.00 5.48 -28.05
N GLY A 111 -8.79 6.78 -28.30
CA GLY A 111 -9.83 7.81 -28.17
C GLY A 111 -10.13 8.18 -26.70
N ILE A 112 -9.23 7.87 -25.78
CA ILE A 112 -9.35 8.16 -24.36
C ILE A 112 -8.39 9.32 -24.03
N THR A 113 -8.91 10.42 -23.49
CA THR A 113 -8.06 11.53 -23.05
C THR A 113 -7.27 11.15 -21.81
N ALA A 114 -5.95 11.28 -21.89
CA ALA A 114 -5.05 10.99 -20.78
C ALA A 114 -4.61 12.27 -20.06
N TYR A 115 -4.94 12.38 -18.78
CA TYR A 115 -4.43 13.42 -17.88
C TYR A 115 -3.21 12.86 -17.16
N LEU A 116 -2.01 13.34 -17.48
CA LEU A 116 -0.74 12.85 -16.96
C LEU A 116 -0.13 13.86 -15.99
N TYR A 117 0.25 13.44 -14.80
CA TYR A 117 1.08 14.27 -13.95
C TYR A 117 2.43 14.56 -14.63
N PRO A 118 2.86 15.84 -14.67
CA PRO A 118 4.11 16.22 -15.36
C PRO A 118 5.38 15.73 -14.65
N ARG A 119 5.25 15.30 -13.41
CA ARG A 119 6.30 14.77 -12.54
C ARG A 119 5.75 13.64 -11.68
N LEU A 120 6.63 12.96 -10.93
CA LEU A 120 6.21 11.94 -9.98
C LEU A 120 5.34 12.55 -8.87
N GLU A 121 4.27 11.83 -8.50
CA GLU A 121 3.36 12.26 -7.44
C GLU A 121 2.89 11.05 -6.61
N PRO A 122 2.46 11.29 -5.36
CA PRO A 122 1.92 10.26 -4.49
C PRO A 122 0.72 9.49 -5.08
N VAL A 123 0.61 8.20 -4.78
CA VAL A 123 -0.59 7.40 -5.11
C VAL A 123 -1.88 8.07 -4.64
N PRO A 124 -2.00 8.59 -3.40
CA PRO A 124 -3.23 9.27 -2.99
C PRO A 124 -3.53 10.54 -3.82
N ALA A 125 -2.51 11.26 -4.32
CA ALA A 125 -2.75 12.38 -5.24
C ALA A 125 -3.40 11.90 -6.55
N LEU A 126 -3.01 10.71 -7.06
CA LEU A 126 -3.69 10.11 -8.21
C LEU A 126 -5.14 9.72 -7.89
N SER A 127 -5.39 9.04 -6.76
CA SER A 127 -6.75 8.71 -6.32
C SER A 127 -7.64 9.96 -6.24
N PHE A 128 -7.09 11.07 -5.71
CA PHE A 128 -7.74 12.37 -5.68
C PHE A 128 -8.00 12.93 -7.09
N ALA A 129 -7.00 12.91 -7.98
CA ALA A 129 -7.11 13.43 -9.33
C ALA A 129 -8.19 12.71 -10.16
N VAL A 130 -8.29 11.38 -10.04
CA VAL A 130 -9.34 10.57 -10.68
C VAL A 130 -10.72 11.12 -10.33
N ARG A 131 -10.97 11.38 -9.04
CA ARG A 131 -12.25 11.89 -8.53
C ARG A 131 -12.46 13.36 -8.89
N HIS A 132 -11.44 14.19 -8.70
CA HIS A 132 -11.48 15.64 -8.92
C HIS A 132 -11.69 16.02 -10.39
N LEU A 133 -11.05 15.28 -11.31
CA LEU A 133 -11.17 15.46 -12.75
C LEU A 133 -12.30 14.62 -13.38
N HIS A 134 -13.05 13.87 -12.56
CA HIS A 134 -14.13 12.98 -13.01
C HIS A 134 -13.66 11.98 -14.09
N CYS A 135 -12.48 11.39 -13.90
CA CYS A 135 -11.95 10.39 -14.83
C CYS A 135 -12.69 9.07 -14.74
N GLY A 136 -12.77 8.35 -15.87
CA GLY A 136 -13.32 6.99 -15.88
C GLY A 136 -12.43 5.98 -15.18
N LEU A 137 -11.11 6.16 -15.25
CA LEU A 137 -10.10 5.31 -14.62
C LEU A 137 -8.89 6.12 -14.14
N GLY A 138 -8.03 5.49 -13.35
CA GLY A 138 -6.70 5.98 -12.99
C GLY A 138 -5.62 4.93 -13.18
N ILE A 139 -4.41 5.37 -13.49
CA ILE A 139 -3.22 4.52 -13.60
C ILE A 139 -2.11 5.08 -12.71
N CYS A 140 -1.52 4.24 -11.87
CA CYS A 140 -0.28 4.57 -11.16
C CYS A 140 0.82 3.57 -11.51
N VAL A 141 1.91 4.09 -12.05
CA VAL A 141 3.11 3.27 -12.33
C VAL A 141 3.99 3.27 -11.10
N THR A 142 3.92 2.18 -10.34
CA THR A 142 4.64 1.99 -9.08
C THR A 142 4.67 0.53 -8.66
N ALA A 143 5.72 0.12 -7.96
CA ALA A 143 5.76 -1.13 -7.20
C ALA A 143 5.83 -0.89 -5.68
N SER A 144 5.35 0.29 -5.20
CA SER A 144 5.35 0.67 -3.78
C SER A 144 6.76 0.53 -3.17
N HIS A 145 6.91 -0.23 -2.10
CA HIS A 145 8.15 -0.42 -1.35
C HIS A 145 9.02 -1.62 -1.81
N ASN A 146 8.73 -2.23 -2.97
CA ASN A 146 9.56 -3.32 -3.48
C ASN A 146 10.98 -2.84 -3.83
N PRO A 147 11.99 -3.73 -3.93
CA PRO A 147 13.34 -3.38 -4.37
C PRO A 147 13.38 -2.65 -5.71
N ALA A 148 14.50 -1.97 -5.99
CA ALA A 148 14.72 -1.16 -7.21
C ALA A 148 14.50 -1.91 -8.52
N ALA A 149 14.76 -3.23 -8.54
CA ALA A 149 14.58 -4.08 -9.72
C ALA A 149 13.09 -4.25 -10.12
N TYR A 150 12.14 -3.89 -9.26
CA TYR A 150 10.71 -4.05 -9.51
C TYR A 150 10.06 -2.76 -10.01
N ASN A 151 9.06 -2.92 -10.88
CA ASN A 151 8.08 -1.89 -11.16
C ASN A 151 6.67 -2.52 -11.23
N GLY A 152 5.65 -1.68 -11.38
CA GLY A 152 4.26 -2.13 -11.41
C GLY A 152 3.36 -1.14 -12.14
N TYR A 153 2.10 -1.54 -12.28
CA TYR A 153 1.06 -0.81 -12.99
C TYR A 153 -0.25 -1.03 -12.24
N LYS A 154 -0.66 -0.08 -11.40
CA LYS A 154 -1.90 -0.15 -10.61
C LYS A 154 -3.03 0.53 -11.39
N VAL A 155 -4.22 -0.07 -11.38
CA VAL A 155 -5.43 0.46 -12.02
C VAL A 155 -6.45 0.83 -10.97
N TYR A 156 -7.02 2.03 -11.11
CA TYR A 156 -8.03 2.62 -10.23
C TYR A 156 -9.34 2.85 -10.98
N GLY A 157 -10.46 2.62 -10.32
CA GLY A 157 -11.80 2.94 -10.82
C GLY A 157 -12.11 4.44 -10.75
N SER A 158 -13.25 4.83 -11.30
CA SER A 158 -13.72 6.23 -11.34
C SER A 158 -13.99 6.83 -9.95
N ASP A 159 -14.16 5.99 -8.95
CA ASP A 159 -14.30 6.36 -7.54
C ASP A 159 -12.97 6.67 -6.85
N GLY A 160 -11.83 6.44 -7.53
CA GLY A 160 -10.48 6.57 -6.98
C GLY A 160 -10.01 5.39 -6.12
N CYS A 161 -10.78 4.31 -6.03
CA CYS A 161 -10.39 3.06 -5.41
C CYS A 161 -9.65 2.16 -6.40
N GLN A 162 -8.82 1.24 -5.93
CA GLN A 162 -8.26 0.21 -6.82
C GLN A 162 -9.38 -0.57 -7.51
N MET A 163 -9.14 -0.95 -8.77
CA MET A 163 -10.11 -1.67 -9.62
C MET A 163 -10.76 -2.86 -8.90
N THR A 164 -12.06 -3.05 -9.11
CA THR A 164 -12.80 -4.18 -8.52
C THR A 164 -12.36 -5.52 -9.11
N PRO A 165 -12.56 -6.64 -8.39
CA PRO A 165 -12.24 -7.97 -8.92
C PRO A 165 -12.98 -8.33 -10.22
N GLU A 166 -14.22 -7.87 -10.37
CA GLU A 166 -15.04 -8.09 -11.57
C GLU A 166 -14.46 -7.36 -12.78
N ALA A 167 -14.09 -6.08 -12.61
CA ALA A 167 -13.43 -5.30 -13.65
C ALA A 167 -12.07 -5.89 -14.01
N ALA A 168 -11.27 -6.31 -13.01
CA ALA A 168 -9.99 -6.96 -13.24
C ALA A 168 -10.13 -8.26 -14.04
N LYS A 169 -11.12 -9.10 -13.75
CA LYS A 169 -11.42 -10.32 -14.54
C LYS A 169 -11.73 -10.01 -15.99
N ARG A 170 -12.49 -8.92 -16.26
CA ARG A 170 -12.77 -8.51 -17.65
C ARG A 170 -11.50 -8.07 -18.37
N VAL A 171 -10.65 -7.27 -17.72
CA VAL A 171 -9.35 -6.85 -18.27
C VAL A 171 -8.46 -8.06 -18.57
N VAL A 172 -8.39 -9.05 -17.66
CA VAL A 172 -7.63 -10.29 -17.86
C VAL A 172 -8.14 -11.05 -19.10
N ALA A 173 -9.45 -11.21 -19.25
CA ALA A 173 -10.05 -11.90 -20.40
C ALA A 173 -9.75 -11.20 -21.76
N LEU A 174 -9.62 -9.87 -21.75
CA LEU A 174 -9.18 -9.12 -22.92
C LEU A 174 -7.68 -9.32 -23.16
N LEU A 175 -6.88 -9.25 -22.11
CA LEU A 175 -5.42 -9.37 -22.15
C LEU A 175 -4.96 -10.73 -22.73
N GLU A 176 -5.62 -11.84 -22.33
CA GLU A 176 -5.29 -13.19 -22.78
C GLU A 176 -5.35 -13.37 -24.31
N GLN A 177 -6.11 -12.52 -25.00
CA GLN A 177 -6.29 -12.58 -26.47
C GLN A 177 -5.28 -11.71 -27.23
N MET A 178 -4.39 -10.98 -26.53
CA MET A 178 -3.53 -9.95 -27.11
C MET A 178 -2.09 -10.42 -27.27
N ASP A 179 -1.55 -10.23 -28.47
CA ASP A 179 -0.11 -10.36 -28.72
C ASP A 179 0.67 -9.14 -28.21
N TYR A 180 1.90 -9.35 -27.75
CA TYR A 180 2.73 -8.30 -27.13
C TYR A 180 3.12 -7.17 -28.08
N PHE A 181 3.25 -7.45 -29.38
CA PHE A 181 3.84 -6.54 -30.36
C PHE A 181 2.82 -5.89 -31.30
N THR A 182 1.67 -6.54 -31.48
CA THR A 182 0.69 -6.15 -32.50
C THR A 182 -0.66 -5.69 -31.95
N ALA A 183 -1.00 -6.03 -30.71
CA ALA A 183 -2.33 -5.74 -30.16
C ALA A 183 -2.51 -4.27 -29.74
N ALA A 184 -1.47 -3.65 -29.20
CA ALA A 184 -1.58 -2.29 -28.69
C ALA A 184 -1.53 -1.25 -29.82
N ARG A 185 -2.54 -0.38 -29.85
CA ARG A 185 -2.52 0.83 -30.65
C ARG A 185 -1.77 1.91 -29.88
N THR A 186 -0.80 2.53 -30.51
CA THR A 186 -0.03 3.63 -29.94
C THR A 186 0.02 4.79 -30.92
N GLU A 187 0.16 6.01 -30.41
CA GLU A 187 0.48 7.17 -31.22
C GLU A 187 1.72 7.89 -30.66
N ASP A 188 2.27 8.81 -31.43
CA ASP A 188 3.38 9.62 -30.96
C ASP A 188 2.93 10.50 -29.79
N PHE A 189 3.66 10.44 -28.68
CA PHE A 189 3.30 11.13 -27.44
C PHE A 189 3.23 12.65 -27.62
N ASP A 190 4.23 13.23 -28.29
CA ASP A 190 4.30 14.69 -28.44
C ASP A 190 3.23 15.20 -29.42
N ALA A 191 2.91 14.41 -30.45
CA ALA A 191 1.78 14.70 -31.34
C ALA A 191 0.42 14.61 -30.61
N ALA A 192 0.23 13.60 -29.73
CA ALA A 192 -0.96 13.47 -28.92
C ALA A 192 -1.10 14.62 -27.89
N LEU A 193 0.01 15.03 -27.28
CA LEU A 193 0.07 16.18 -26.37
C LEU A 193 -0.28 17.48 -27.11
N ALA A 194 0.31 17.71 -28.26
CA ALA A 194 0.02 18.91 -29.08
C ALA A 194 -1.44 18.95 -29.56
N ALA A 195 -2.06 17.79 -29.77
CA ALA A 195 -3.46 17.67 -30.17
C ALA A 195 -4.46 17.68 -28.99
N GLY A 196 -4.00 17.76 -27.73
CA GLY A 196 -4.82 17.79 -26.54
C GLY A 196 -5.43 16.44 -26.15
N ARG A 197 -5.02 15.32 -26.78
CA ARG A 197 -5.42 13.96 -26.36
C ARG A 197 -4.67 13.48 -25.13
N ILE A 198 -3.46 13.97 -24.94
CA ILE A 198 -2.72 13.91 -23.68
C ILE A 198 -2.67 15.34 -23.13
N GLN A 199 -2.92 15.50 -21.84
CA GLN A 199 -2.86 16.79 -21.16
C GLN A 199 -2.13 16.62 -19.83
N TYR A 200 -1.31 17.61 -19.46
CA TYR A 200 -0.72 17.59 -18.13
C TYR A 200 -1.76 18.02 -17.08
N ILE A 201 -1.75 17.30 -15.95
CA ILE A 201 -2.54 17.68 -14.77
C ILE A 201 -1.90 18.96 -14.21
N PRO A 202 -2.68 20.05 -14.05
CA PRO A 202 -2.13 21.31 -13.55
C PRO A 202 -1.84 21.23 -12.05
N ASP A 203 -0.91 22.07 -11.57
CA ASP A 203 -0.47 22.09 -10.16
C ASP A 203 -1.61 22.40 -9.19
N GLU A 204 -2.65 23.10 -9.63
CA GLU A 204 -3.84 23.41 -8.84
C GLU A 204 -4.58 22.15 -8.36
N VAL A 205 -4.48 21.03 -9.09
CA VAL A 205 -5.07 19.75 -8.68
C VAL A 205 -4.29 19.16 -7.51
N LEU A 206 -2.94 19.27 -7.54
CA LEU A 206 -2.10 18.84 -6.41
C LEU A 206 -2.32 19.75 -5.19
N ASP A 207 -2.43 21.05 -5.40
CA ASP A 207 -2.75 22.00 -4.32
C ASP A 207 -4.12 21.70 -3.70
N ALA A 208 -5.14 21.38 -4.53
CA ALA A 208 -6.45 20.97 -4.06
C ALA A 208 -6.42 19.64 -3.27
N PHE A 209 -5.56 18.69 -3.68
CA PHE A 209 -5.31 17.47 -2.89
C PHE A 209 -4.75 17.81 -1.50
N VAL A 210 -3.69 18.62 -1.44
CA VAL A 210 -3.08 19.01 -0.15
C VAL A 210 -4.08 19.81 0.71
N ASP A 211 -4.95 20.63 0.09
CA ASP A 211 -6.02 21.33 0.81
C ASP A 211 -7.08 20.37 1.34
N ALA A 212 -7.44 19.34 0.59
CA ALA A 212 -8.36 18.30 1.03
C ALA A 212 -7.78 17.47 2.19
N VAL A 213 -6.46 17.17 2.15
CA VAL A 213 -5.74 16.56 3.29
C VAL A 213 -5.76 17.50 4.50
N TYR A 214 -5.40 18.77 4.32
CA TYR A 214 -5.36 19.76 5.40
C TYR A 214 -6.73 19.95 6.07
N ALA A 215 -7.81 19.83 5.30
CA ALA A 215 -9.18 19.88 5.82
C ALA A 215 -9.54 18.72 6.76
N GLN A 216 -8.74 17.62 6.78
CA GLN A 216 -8.95 16.49 7.69
C GLN A 216 -8.38 16.73 9.10
N ARG A 217 -7.90 17.91 9.40
CA ARG A 217 -7.41 18.28 10.74
C ARG A 217 -8.49 18.03 11.80
N VAL A 218 -8.06 17.48 12.92
CA VAL A 218 -8.92 17.22 14.09
C VAL A 218 -8.43 17.91 15.36
N GLY A 219 -7.15 18.25 15.42
CA GLY A 219 -6.52 18.93 16.55
C GLY A 219 -6.78 20.45 16.55
N SER A 220 -6.50 21.10 17.68
CA SER A 220 -6.54 22.57 17.80
C SER A 220 -5.41 23.26 17.02
N GLY A 221 -4.40 22.51 16.59
CA GLY A 221 -3.17 23.03 15.98
C GLY A 221 -2.18 23.65 16.96
N ASP A 222 -2.54 23.69 18.23
CA ASP A 222 -1.69 24.27 19.26
C ASP A 222 -0.38 23.49 19.44
N GLY A 223 0.77 24.18 19.41
CA GLY A 223 2.09 23.59 19.60
C GLY A 223 2.68 22.95 18.33
N ILE A 224 1.90 22.78 17.27
CA ILE A 224 2.35 22.14 16.04
C ILE A 224 3.49 22.93 15.34
N ALA A 225 3.48 24.26 15.47
CA ALA A 225 4.51 25.13 14.91
C ALA A 225 5.90 24.92 15.51
N ASP A 226 5.97 24.43 16.74
CA ASP A 226 7.23 24.17 17.46
C ASP A 226 7.70 22.73 17.36
N LEU A 227 6.91 21.84 16.77
CA LEU A 227 7.22 20.43 16.58
C LEU A 227 8.52 20.29 15.77
N LYS A 228 9.47 19.52 16.31
CA LYS A 228 10.72 19.17 15.62
C LYS A 228 10.53 17.85 14.88
N LEU A 229 10.54 17.91 13.56
CA LEU A 229 10.30 16.79 12.66
C LEU A 229 11.56 16.46 11.87
N VAL A 230 11.99 15.20 11.88
CA VAL A 230 12.85 14.64 10.84
C VAL A 230 11.97 13.92 9.83
N TYR A 231 12.15 14.18 8.54
CA TYR A 231 11.38 13.57 7.47
C TYR A 231 12.28 12.95 6.41
N THR A 232 11.93 11.74 5.98
CA THR A 232 12.51 11.09 4.80
C THR A 232 11.44 10.63 3.82
N PRO A 233 11.50 11.06 2.55
CA PRO A 233 10.68 10.50 1.47
C PRO A 233 11.20 9.16 0.93
N LEU A 234 12.30 8.60 1.47
CA LEU A 234 12.96 7.38 0.98
C LEU A 234 13.21 7.41 -0.54
N ASN A 235 13.72 8.54 -1.06
CA ASN A 235 13.91 8.81 -2.49
C ASN A 235 12.63 8.70 -3.35
N GLY A 236 11.45 8.82 -2.74
CA GLY A 236 10.14 8.67 -3.36
C GLY A 236 9.42 9.98 -3.69
N ALA A 237 8.10 9.88 -3.90
CA ALA A 237 7.24 10.96 -4.39
C ALA A 237 6.68 11.90 -3.29
N GLY A 238 6.88 11.59 -2.00
CA GLY A 238 6.17 12.27 -0.91
C GLY A 238 6.61 13.70 -0.61
N LEU A 239 7.82 14.10 -1.04
CA LEU A 239 8.47 15.31 -0.54
C LEU A 239 7.68 16.60 -0.77
N GLU A 240 7.16 16.80 -1.98
CA GLU A 240 6.48 18.05 -2.33
C GLU A 240 5.18 18.21 -1.55
N CYS A 241 4.35 17.17 -1.51
CA CYS A 241 3.09 17.18 -0.76
C CYS A 241 3.32 17.38 0.74
N VAL A 242 4.31 16.69 1.33
CA VAL A 242 4.64 16.84 2.75
C VAL A 242 5.18 18.24 3.06
N ARG A 243 6.00 18.83 2.19
CA ARG A 243 6.44 20.24 2.35
C ARG A 243 5.27 21.23 2.32
N LYS A 244 4.40 21.10 1.32
CA LYS A 244 3.20 21.96 1.21
C LYS A 244 2.32 21.83 2.45
N LEU A 245 2.10 20.60 2.92
CA LEU A 245 1.30 20.32 4.12
C LEU A 245 1.94 20.91 5.38
N THR A 246 3.24 20.68 5.62
CA THR A 246 3.94 21.18 6.80
C THR A 246 4.02 22.70 6.84
N GLN A 247 4.13 23.35 5.67
CA GLN A 247 4.03 24.80 5.54
C GLN A 247 2.63 25.31 5.92
N LYS A 248 1.56 24.65 5.45
CA LYS A 248 0.16 24.99 5.83
C LYS A 248 -0.09 24.78 7.34
N LEU A 249 0.54 23.77 7.95
CA LEU A 249 0.50 23.53 9.40
C LEU A 249 1.34 24.53 10.19
N GLY A 250 2.19 25.30 9.56
CA GLY A 250 3.10 26.26 10.20
C GLY A 250 4.26 25.58 10.95
N ILE A 251 4.62 24.34 10.64
CA ILE A 251 5.77 23.63 11.23
C ILE A 251 7.05 24.33 10.78
N ARG A 252 7.84 24.81 11.75
CA ARG A 252 9.05 25.62 11.51
C ARG A 252 10.34 24.80 11.51
N ASN A 253 10.32 23.64 12.16
CA ASN A 253 11.51 22.85 12.46
C ASN A 253 11.43 21.46 11.79
N MET A 254 11.42 21.45 10.45
CA MET A 254 11.50 20.22 9.67
C MET A 254 12.92 20.04 9.10
N THR A 255 13.57 18.94 9.47
CA THR A 255 14.86 18.50 8.91
C THR A 255 14.61 17.35 7.94
N ILE A 256 15.06 17.49 6.70
CA ILE A 256 14.94 16.44 5.69
C ILE A 256 16.22 15.62 5.67
N VAL A 257 16.10 14.30 5.56
CA VAL A 257 17.23 13.37 5.36
C VAL A 257 17.78 13.60 3.94
N LYS A 258 18.91 14.31 3.87
CA LYS A 258 19.45 14.89 2.64
C LYS A 258 19.74 13.86 1.55
N GLU A 259 20.27 12.70 1.94
CA GLU A 259 20.67 11.60 1.07
C GLU A 259 19.47 10.89 0.43
N GLN A 260 18.29 11.08 1.01
CA GLN A 260 17.03 10.47 0.56
C GLN A 260 16.02 11.51 0.05
N GLU A 261 16.41 12.78 0.01
CA GLU A 261 15.56 13.91 -0.37
C GLU A 261 15.15 13.85 -1.85
N GLN A 262 16.12 13.59 -2.72
CA GLN A 262 15.86 13.58 -4.17
C GLN A 262 15.31 12.25 -4.62
N PRO A 263 14.33 12.24 -5.53
CA PRO A 263 13.83 11.01 -6.12
C PRO A 263 14.93 10.20 -6.81
N ASP A 264 15.05 8.91 -6.48
CA ASP A 264 16.01 8.00 -7.10
C ASP A 264 15.50 6.56 -7.06
N GLY A 265 15.16 6.00 -8.24
CA GLY A 265 14.64 4.65 -8.37
C GLY A 265 15.64 3.54 -8.06
N HIS A 266 16.93 3.86 -7.88
CA HIS A 266 17.94 2.89 -7.43
C HIS A 266 17.94 2.70 -5.91
N PHE A 267 17.33 3.63 -5.14
CA PHE A 267 17.28 3.59 -3.67
C PHE A 267 18.66 3.32 -3.04
N PRO A 268 19.68 4.14 -3.32
CA PRO A 268 21.08 3.81 -3.02
C PRO A 268 21.38 3.64 -1.53
N THR A 269 20.58 4.27 -0.67
CA THR A 269 20.73 4.19 0.79
C THR A 269 19.78 3.20 1.45
N CYS A 270 18.81 2.66 0.70
CA CYS A 270 17.76 1.81 1.23
C CYS A 270 17.25 0.82 0.17
N PRO A 271 17.90 -0.36 -0.02
CA PRO A 271 17.50 -1.36 -1.03
C PRO A 271 16.05 -1.85 -0.92
N TYR A 272 15.45 -1.75 0.26
CA TYR A 272 14.04 -2.04 0.56
C TYR A 272 13.40 -0.78 1.16
N PRO A 273 12.87 0.16 0.34
CA PRO A 273 12.35 1.44 0.82
C PRO A 273 10.97 1.29 1.47
N ASN A 274 10.90 0.42 2.49
CA ASN A 274 9.71 0.12 3.27
C ASN A 274 9.84 0.68 4.69
N PRO A 275 9.09 1.72 5.07
CA PRO A 275 9.20 2.34 6.38
C PRO A 275 8.76 1.44 7.55
N GLU A 276 8.21 0.25 7.28
CA GLU A 276 7.93 -0.77 8.30
C GLU A 276 9.21 -1.40 8.88
N ILE A 277 10.30 -1.42 8.10
CA ILE A 277 11.54 -2.07 8.51
C ILE A 277 12.56 -1.04 9.03
N ARG A 278 13.26 -1.43 10.12
CA ARG A 278 14.23 -0.55 10.77
C ARG A 278 15.33 -0.09 9.82
N GLN A 279 15.80 -0.96 8.92
CA GLN A 279 16.85 -0.66 7.97
C GLN A 279 16.50 0.50 7.03
N ALA A 280 15.23 0.63 6.65
CA ALA A 280 14.77 1.74 5.84
C ALA A 280 14.81 3.08 6.60
N MET A 281 14.55 3.03 7.89
CA MET A 281 14.52 4.20 8.77
C MET A 281 15.90 4.55 9.37
N GLU A 282 16.93 3.72 9.17
CA GLU A 282 18.23 3.81 9.84
C GLU A 282 18.92 5.15 9.63
N LEU A 283 18.92 5.66 8.40
CA LEU A 283 19.54 6.96 8.11
C LEU A 283 18.77 8.10 8.79
N GLY A 284 17.44 8.03 8.81
CA GLY A 284 16.59 8.95 9.57
C GLY A 284 16.88 8.89 11.08
N LEU A 285 17.09 7.70 11.64
CA LEU A 285 17.47 7.52 13.06
C LEU A 285 18.83 8.15 13.35
N GLN A 286 19.83 8.06 12.46
CA GLN A 286 21.11 8.76 12.60
C GLN A 286 20.95 10.29 12.58
N TYR A 287 19.96 10.82 11.84
CA TYR A 287 19.61 12.23 11.93
C TYR A 287 18.98 12.57 13.29
N CYS A 288 18.15 11.68 13.85
CA CYS A 288 17.57 11.86 15.17
C CYS A 288 18.64 11.99 16.27
N ASP A 289 19.70 11.20 16.21
CA ASP A 289 20.83 11.28 17.17
C ASP A 289 21.54 12.64 17.13
N ARG A 290 21.47 13.36 16.01
CA ARG A 290 22.11 14.67 15.82
C ARG A 290 21.21 15.86 16.16
N VAL A 291 19.91 15.79 15.81
CA VAL A 291 19.01 16.94 15.90
C VAL A 291 17.96 16.81 17.01
N HIS A 292 17.85 15.63 17.62
CA HIS A 292 16.94 15.33 18.73
C HIS A 292 15.50 15.81 18.44
N PRO A 293 14.84 15.28 17.38
CA PRO A 293 13.48 15.66 17.04
C PRO A 293 12.46 15.04 17.98
N ASP A 294 11.24 15.58 17.98
CA ASP A 294 10.10 14.99 18.65
C ASP A 294 9.60 13.72 17.92
N ILE A 295 9.72 13.71 16.59
CA ILE A 295 9.33 12.58 15.73
C ILE A 295 10.23 12.48 14.49
N LEU A 296 10.44 11.24 14.04
CA LEU A 296 10.92 10.91 12.70
C LEU A 296 9.76 10.31 11.91
N ILE A 297 9.55 10.78 10.68
CA ILE A 297 8.57 10.25 9.74
C ILE A 297 9.28 9.81 8.46
N GLY A 298 8.95 8.62 7.96
CA GLY A 298 9.37 8.11 6.65
C GLY A 298 8.17 7.68 5.82
N THR A 299 8.14 8.05 4.53
CA THR A 299 7.12 7.58 3.58
C THR A 299 7.76 6.69 2.52
N ASP A 300 7.04 5.67 2.06
CA ASP A 300 7.51 4.79 0.98
C ASP A 300 7.49 5.50 -0.40
N PRO A 301 8.08 4.90 -1.45
CA PRO A 301 8.29 5.61 -2.71
C PRO A 301 7.04 6.17 -3.39
N ASP A 302 5.89 5.53 -3.28
CA ASP A 302 4.62 6.01 -3.80
C ASP A 302 3.76 6.72 -2.73
N CYS A 303 4.35 6.95 -1.55
CA CYS A 303 3.80 7.77 -0.46
C CYS A 303 2.37 7.35 -0.04
N ASP A 304 2.14 6.03 0.01
CA ASP A 304 0.89 5.47 0.54
C ASP A 304 1.06 4.89 1.95
N ARG A 305 2.31 4.70 2.45
CA ARG A 305 2.65 4.24 3.80
C ARG A 305 3.49 5.24 4.55
N CYS A 306 3.30 5.28 5.87
CA CYS A 306 3.96 6.21 6.77
C CYS A 306 4.50 5.51 8.02
N GLY A 307 5.83 5.41 8.14
CA GLY A 307 6.52 4.91 9.32
C GLY A 307 6.95 6.05 10.25
N THR A 308 6.99 5.78 11.54
CA THR A 308 7.29 6.77 12.57
C THR A 308 8.23 6.22 13.63
N ALA A 309 9.19 7.04 14.07
CA ALA A 309 9.97 6.79 15.27
C ALA A 309 9.86 7.96 16.26
N VAL A 310 9.94 7.65 17.55
CA VAL A 310 9.80 8.60 18.64
C VAL A 310 10.88 8.36 19.71
N PRO A 311 11.23 9.37 20.54
CA PRO A 311 12.14 9.16 21.66
C PRO A 311 11.70 7.99 22.55
N ASP A 312 12.64 7.15 22.97
CA ASP A 312 12.41 5.95 23.79
C ASP A 312 12.55 6.20 25.30
N GLY A 313 12.81 7.45 25.69
CA GLY A 313 13.05 7.84 27.09
C GLY A 313 14.40 7.36 27.64
N LYS A 314 15.23 6.65 26.84
CA LYS A 314 16.55 6.11 27.22
C LYS A 314 17.69 6.76 26.44
N GLY A 315 17.39 7.79 25.68
CA GLY A 315 18.33 8.55 24.85
C GLY A 315 18.42 8.07 23.39
N GLY A 316 17.57 7.12 23.00
CA GLY A 316 17.42 6.64 21.62
C GLY A 316 16.03 6.87 21.06
N TYR A 317 15.72 6.16 19.96
CA TYR A 317 14.42 6.22 19.29
C TYR A 317 13.86 4.81 19.07
N ARG A 318 12.56 4.64 19.31
CA ARG A 318 11.81 3.43 18.99
C ARG A 318 10.88 3.66 17.79
N LEU A 319 10.77 2.67 16.92
CA LEU A 319 9.76 2.64 15.87
C LEU A 319 8.40 2.33 16.50
N ILE A 320 7.37 3.02 16.01
CA ILE A 320 5.97 2.71 16.32
C ILE A 320 5.45 1.83 15.19
N SER A 321 4.91 0.67 15.53
CA SER A 321 4.33 -0.24 14.53
C SER A 321 3.05 0.33 13.92
N GLY A 322 2.65 -0.20 12.75
CA GLY A 322 1.41 0.22 12.08
C GLY A 322 0.17 -0.01 12.95
N ASN A 323 0.14 -1.11 13.70
CA ASN A 323 -0.92 -1.39 14.66
C ASN A 323 -0.96 -0.38 15.83
N GLU A 324 0.19 -0.08 16.43
CA GLU A 324 0.30 0.91 17.52
C GLU A 324 -0.12 2.29 17.03
N MET A 325 0.39 2.73 15.87
CA MET A 325 0.01 4.03 15.31
C MET A 325 -1.48 4.09 14.96
N GLY A 326 -2.04 3.01 14.40
CA GLY A 326 -3.48 2.93 14.10
C GLY A 326 -4.36 3.18 15.33
N VAL A 327 -4.04 2.57 16.47
CA VAL A 327 -4.82 2.78 17.70
C VAL A 327 -4.56 4.14 18.35
N ILE A 328 -3.31 4.65 18.31
CA ILE A 328 -2.99 6.02 18.77
C ILE A 328 -3.81 7.05 17.99
N LEU A 329 -3.83 6.93 16.65
CA LEU A 329 -4.55 7.87 15.80
C LEU A 329 -6.06 7.77 16.00
N LEU A 330 -6.63 6.57 16.13
CA LEU A 330 -8.07 6.43 16.42
C LEU A 330 -8.44 7.07 17.76
N ASP A 331 -7.66 6.82 18.83
CA ASP A 331 -7.89 7.45 20.14
C ASP A 331 -7.78 8.98 20.04
N PHE A 332 -6.74 9.50 19.37
CA PHE A 332 -6.52 10.93 19.19
C PHE A 332 -7.65 11.60 18.38
N ILE A 333 -8.09 11.00 17.27
CA ILE A 333 -9.17 11.50 16.42
C ILE A 333 -10.47 11.57 17.22
N CYS A 334 -10.83 10.49 17.93
CA CYS A 334 -12.05 10.44 18.71
C CYS A 334 -12.05 11.48 19.83
N ARG A 335 -10.96 11.57 20.62
CA ARG A 335 -10.82 12.59 21.68
C ARG A 335 -10.95 14.00 21.13
N SER A 336 -10.24 14.29 20.03
CA SER A 336 -10.22 15.63 19.46
C SER A 336 -11.59 16.02 18.88
N ARG A 337 -12.24 15.13 18.14
CA ARG A 337 -13.57 15.37 17.58
C ARG A 337 -14.64 15.56 18.67
N ILE A 338 -14.60 14.76 19.75
CA ILE A 338 -15.50 14.92 20.90
C ILE A 338 -15.25 16.26 21.60
N ALA A 339 -13.99 16.61 21.86
CA ALA A 339 -13.64 17.88 22.52
C ALA A 339 -14.06 19.10 21.69
N ASN A 340 -14.01 19.00 20.36
CA ASN A 340 -14.37 20.08 19.44
C ASN A 340 -15.86 20.05 19.02
N GLY A 341 -16.65 19.07 19.48
CA GLY A 341 -18.05 18.90 19.08
C GLY A 341 -18.24 18.53 17.60
N THR A 342 -17.24 17.88 16.97
CA THR A 342 -17.24 17.51 15.55
C THR A 342 -17.31 16.00 15.32
N MET A 343 -17.57 15.22 16.37
CA MET A 343 -17.79 13.78 16.24
C MET A 343 -19.14 13.54 15.54
N PRO A 344 -19.16 12.82 14.40
CA PRO A 344 -20.42 12.57 13.71
C PRO A 344 -21.33 11.63 14.50
N GLU A 345 -22.62 11.64 14.19
CA GLU A 345 -23.53 10.62 14.67
C GLU A 345 -23.20 9.26 14.06
N ASN A 346 -23.19 8.19 14.87
CA ASN A 346 -22.87 6.83 14.47
C ASN A 346 -21.53 6.74 13.69
N PRO A 347 -20.41 7.19 14.29
CA PRO A 347 -19.11 7.20 13.65
C PRO A 347 -18.64 5.79 13.29
N VAL A 348 -17.92 5.67 12.16
CA VAL A 348 -17.42 4.41 11.64
C VAL A 348 -15.91 4.46 11.52
N ALA A 349 -15.22 3.45 12.06
CA ALA A 349 -13.82 3.15 11.78
C ALA A 349 -13.70 1.81 11.04
N VAL A 350 -12.70 1.68 10.16
CA VAL A 350 -12.51 0.48 9.35
C VAL A 350 -11.09 -0.03 9.49
N THR A 351 -10.92 -1.35 9.69
CA THR A 351 -9.60 -1.98 9.69
C THR A 351 -9.66 -3.40 9.15
N THR A 352 -8.50 -4.05 8.99
CA THR A 352 -8.46 -5.41 8.44
C THR A 352 -8.62 -6.48 9.52
N ILE A 353 -8.96 -7.70 9.09
CA ILE A 353 -9.04 -8.89 9.96
C ILE A 353 -7.69 -9.25 10.60
N VAL A 354 -6.56 -8.81 10.03
CA VAL A 354 -5.20 -9.10 10.53
C VAL A 354 -4.62 -7.98 11.39
N SER A 355 -5.30 -6.82 11.46
CA SER A 355 -4.91 -5.72 12.34
C SER A 355 -5.22 -6.02 13.81
N THR A 356 -4.58 -5.30 14.72
CA THR A 356 -4.71 -5.50 16.18
C THR A 356 -6.15 -5.45 16.69
N ASP A 357 -6.49 -6.33 17.64
CA ASP A 357 -7.79 -6.29 18.32
C ASP A 357 -7.92 -5.14 19.35
N MET A 358 -6.83 -4.48 19.70
CA MET A 358 -6.87 -3.29 20.54
C MET A 358 -7.78 -2.19 19.98
N VAL A 359 -7.87 -2.10 18.65
CA VAL A 359 -8.77 -1.17 17.97
C VAL A 359 -10.23 -1.35 18.38
N THR A 360 -10.66 -2.59 18.72
CA THR A 360 -12.02 -2.87 19.20
C THR A 360 -12.25 -2.22 20.57
N ALA A 361 -11.27 -2.32 21.47
CA ALA A 361 -11.37 -1.70 22.79
C ALA A 361 -11.45 -0.16 22.68
N VAL A 362 -10.60 0.44 21.83
CA VAL A 362 -10.61 1.88 21.57
C VAL A 362 -11.93 2.32 20.92
N ALA A 363 -12.41 1.62 19.90
CA ALA A 363 -13.68 1.94 19.24
C ALA A 363 -14.87 1.88 20.21
N ASN A 364 -14.94 0.83 21.03
CA ASN A 364 -15.99 0.68 22.05
C ASN A 364 -16.00 1.82 23.07
N LYS A 365 -14.83 2.28 23.51
CA LYS A 365 -14.69 3.41 24.44
C LYS A 365 -15.37 4.67 23.93
N TYR A 366 -15.33 4.91 22.62
CA TYR A 366 -15.86 6.13 21.99
C TYR A 366 -17.19 5.93 21.27
N GLY A 367 -17.79 4.75 21.33
CA GLY A 367 -19.04 4.45 20.64
C GLY A 367 -18.90 4.44 19.12
N VAL A 368 -17.72 4.07 18.61
CA VAL A 368 -17.44 3.99 17.16
C VAL A 368 -17.81 2.60 16.65
N GLU A 369 -18.60 2.55 15.58
CA GLU A 369 -18.85 1.31 14.82
C GLU A 369 -17.55 0.85 14.17
N LEU A 370 -17.01 -0.31 14.58
CA LEU A 370 -15.81 -0.87 13.96
C LEU A 370 -16.21 -1.89 12.90
N ARG A 371 -15.82 -1.62 11.64
CA ARG A 371 -15.95 -2.57 10.55
C ARG A 371 -14.61 -3.26 10.28
N ARG A 372 -14.61 -4.60 10.27
CA ARG A 372 -13.45 -5.38 9.86
C ARG A 372 -13.63 -5.88 8.45
N VAL A 373 -12.59 -5.70 7.62
CA VAL A 373 -12.59 -6.08 6.21
C VAL A 373 -11.40 -7.02 5.92
N LEU A 374 -11.39 -7.64 4.74
CA LEU A 374 -10.23 -8.40 4.28
C LEU A 374 -9.00 -7.49 4.11
N THR A 375 -7.81 -8.09 4.08
CA THR A 375 -6.55 -7.37 3.84
C THR A 375 -6.53 -6.74 2.46
N GLY A 376 -6.20 -5.47 2.40
CA GLY A 376 -6.13 -4.64 1.19
C GLY A 376 -7.00 -3.39 1.35
N PHE A 377 -6.37 -2.22 1.20
CA PHE A 377 -7.03 -0.93 1.46
C PHE A 377 -8.24 -0.66 0.57
N LYS A 378 -8.34 -1.35 -0.57
CA LYS A 378 -9.52 -1.31 -1.44
C LYS A 378 -10.82 -1.67 -0.71
N TYR A 379 -10.77 -2.58 0.26
CA TYR A 379 -11.94 -2.93 1.08
C TYR A 379 -12.27 -1.83 2.09
N ILE A 380 -11.28 -1.06 2.55
CA ILE A 380 -11.52 0.15 3.35
C ILE A 380 -12.14 1.23 2.46
N GLY A 381 -11.58 1.43 1.25
CA GLY A 381 -12.13 2.35 0.24
C GLY A 381 -13.58 2.02 -0.13
N GLU A 382 -13.92 0.74 -0.28
CA GLU A 382 -15.28 0.26 -0.51
C GLU A 382 -16.24 0.65 0.63
N GLN A 383 -15.82 0.54 1.90
CA GLN A 383 -16.65 0.97 3.03
C GLN A 383 -16.91 2.48 3.03
N ILE A 384 -15.94 3.28 2.59
CA ILE A 384 -16.14 4.72 2.40
C ILE A 384 -17.14 4.98 1.28
N ALA A 385 -17.02 4.27 0.15
CA ALA A 385 -17.93 4.40 -0.97
C ALA A 385 -19.38 3.99 -0.59
N LEU A 386 -19.55 2.94 0.23
CA LEU A 386 -20.85 2.53 0.76
C LEU A 386 -21.48 3.60 1.67
N LEU A 387 -20.69 4.26 2.52
CA LEU A 387 -21.16 5.37 3.33
C LEU A 387 -21.55 6.58 2.46
N GLU A 388 -20.76 6.88 1.44
CA GLU A 388 -21.04 7.98 0.49
C GLU A 388 -22.33 7.69 -0.31
N ALA A 389 -22.50 6.47 -0.80
CA ALA A 389 -23.73 6.06 -1.50
C ALA A 389 -24.97 6.10 -0.58
N GLY A 390 -24.76 5.86 0.72
CA GLY A 390 -25.81 6.03 1.74
C GLY A 390 -26.09 7.48 2.13
N GLY A 391 -25.36 8.45 1.60
CA GLY A 391 -25.50 9.88 1.92
C GLY A 391 -24.84 10.31 3.23
N HIS A 392 -23.97 9.48 3.81
CA HIS A 392 -23.35 9.68 5.12
C HIS A 392 -21.81 9.50 5.12
N PRO A 393 -21.06 10.13 4.18
CA PRO A 393 -19.61 10.00 4.13
C PRO A 393 -18.92 10.56 5.39
N GLU A 394 -19.54 11.51 6.08
CA GLU A 394 -19.05 12.12 7.33
C GLU A 394 -18.91 11.10 8.49
N ARG A 395 -19.65 9.98 8.43
CA ARG A 395 -19.55 8.92 9.45
C ARG A 395 -18.20 8.22 9.44
N TYR A 396 -17.49 8.21 8.30
CA TYR A 396 -16.15 7.64 8.23
C TYR A 396 -15.16 8.55 8.95
N VAL A 397 -14.64 8.10 10.07
CA VAL A 397 -13.71 8.89 10.89
C VAL A 397 -12.26 8.48 10.69
N PHE A 398 -11.99 7.17 10.48
CA PHE A 398 -10.64 6.65 10.30
C PHE A 398 -10.62 5.21 9.78
N GLY A 399 -9.59 4.87 9.01
CA GLY A 399 -9.27 3.50 8.64
C GLY A 399 -7.77 3.27 8.55
N PHE A 400 -7.34 2.04 8.85
CA PHE A 400 -5.93 1.70 8.78
C PHE A 400 -5.69 0.21 8.53
N GLU A 401 -4.51 -0.09 8.02
CA GLU A 401 -3.92 -1.43 7.93
C GLU A 401 -2.67 -1.51 8.81
N GLU A 402 -2.39 -2.71 9.34
CA GLU A 402 -1.19 -3.00 10.12
C GLU A 402 0.10 -2.70 9.38
N SER A 403 0.04 -2.68 8.04
CA SER A 403 1.13 -2.40 7.12
C SER A 403 1.35 -0.90 6.87
N TYR A 404 1.16 -0.07 7.90
CA TYR A 404 1.48 1.36 7.91
C TYR A 404 0.66 2.23 6.95
N GLY A 405 -0.51 1.76 6.52
CA GLY A 405 -1.46 2.49 5.70
C GLY A 405 -2.59 3.09 6.52
N TYR A 406 -2.85 4.39 6.39
CA TYR A 406 -3.84 5.14 7.17
C TYR A 406 -4.63 6.07 6.27
N LEU A 407 -5.88 6.35 6.66
CA LEU A 407 -6.71 7.35 6.01
C LEU A 407 -7.77 7.88 6.99
N SER A 408 -7.92 9.21 7.06
CA SER A 408 -9.10 9.86 7.65
C SER A 408 -9.83 10.68 6.58
N GLY A 409 -11.15 10.64 6.61
CA GLY A 409 -11.98 11.38 5.65
C GLY A 409 -12.08 10.73 4.25
N PRO A 410 -13.02 11.26 3.43
CA PRO A 410 -13.41 10.61 2.20
C PRO A 410 -12.76 11.22 0.94
N HIS A 411 -11.67 11.99 1.05
CA HIS A 411 -11.07 12.72 -0.07
C HIS A 411 -10.40 11.83 -1.10
N VAL A 412 -9.88 10.67 -0.67
CA VAL A 412 -9.29 9.61 -1.50
C VAL A 412 -9.87 8.25 -1.14
N ARG A 413 -9.47 7.18 -1.86
CA ARG A 413 -9.94 5.81 -1.64
C ARG A 413 -8.81 4.79 -1.49
N ASP A 414 -7.59 5.26 -1.30
CA ASP A 414 -6.43 4.42 -0.97
C ASP A 414 -5.73 5.01 0.27
N LYS A 415 -4.73 4.30 0.78
CA LYS A 415 -3.85 4.78 1.86
C LYS A 415 -3.26 6.12 1.48
N ASP A 416 -3.17 7.01 2.44
CA ASP A 416 -2.64 8.36 2.23
C ASP A 416 -1.60 8.70 3.29
N ALA A 417 -0.32 8.59 2.92
CA ALA A 417 0.77 8.93 3.83
C ALA A 417 0.84 10.44 4.11
N VAL A 418 0.35 11.30 3.20
CA VAL A 418 0.29 12.75 3.45
C VAL A 418 -0.75 13.06 4.53
N ASN A 419 -1.91 12.38 4.49
CA ASN A 419 -2.90 12.44 5.56
C ASN A 419 -2.38 11.83 6.88
N ALA A 420 -1.62 10.74 6.80
CA ALA A 420 -0.97 10.18 7.98
C ALA A 420 0.02 11.17 8.63
N VAL A 421 0.85 11.84 7.84
CA VAL A 421 1.77 12.89 8.32
C VAL A 421 1.00 14.00 9.05
N LEU A 422 -0.13 14.46 8.50
CA LEU A 422 -1.00 15.43 9.16
C LEU A 422 -1.39 14.97 10.56
N LEU A 423 -2.02 13.78 10.64
CA LEU A 423 -2.56 13.24 11.89
C LEU A 423 -1.48 12.94 12.92
N ILE A 424 -0.34 12.38 12.48
CA ILE A 424 0.80 12.06 13.35
C ILE A 424 1.41 13.36 13.93
N CYS A 425 1.57 14.41 13.10
CA CYS A 425 2.08 15.70 13.58
C CYS A 425 1.11 16.36 14.58
N GLU A 426 -0.20 16.33 14.30
CA GLU A 426 -1.20 16.85 15.25
C GLU A 426 -1.23 16.08 16.57
N ALA A 427 -1.19 14.74 16.50
CA ALA A 427 -1.14 13.88 17.68
C ALA A 427 0.15 14.12 18.48
N ALA A 428 1.32 14.14 17.83
CA ALA A 428 2.61 14.39 18.49
C ALA A 428 2.62 15.74 19.21
N ALA A 429 2.16 16.81 18.56
CA ALA A 429 2.06 18.14 19.17
C ALA A 429 1.09 18.15 20.37
N TRP A 430 -0.04 17.47 20.26
CA TRP A 430 -1.03 17.39 21.34
C TRP A 430 -0.50 16.62 22.57
N TYR A 431 0.23 15.51 22.35
CA TYR A 431 0.84 14.76 23.44
C TYR A 431 2.06 15.50 24.04
N ALA A 432 2.87 16.16 23.21
CA ALA A 432 4.03 16.96 23.68
C ALA A 432 3.62 18.06 24.66
N LYS A 433 2.49 18.72 24.46
CA LYS A 433 1.91 19.68 25.43
C LYS A 433 1.62 19.08 26.82
N LYS A 434 1.46 17.77 26.89
CA LYS A 434 1.23 17.04 28.14
C LYS A 434 2.52 16.44 28.70
N GLY A 435 3.67 16.75 28.09
CA GLY A 435 4.96 16.17 28.42
C GLY A 435 5.09 14.71 28.03
N MET A 436 4.33 14.25 27.03
CA MET A 436 4.27 12.87 26.56
C MET A 436 4.74 12.78 25.11
N THR A 437 5.36 11.67 24.75
CA THR A 437 5.64 11.25 23.37
C THR A 437 4.49 10.37 22.85
N LEU A 438 4.48 10.04 21.55
CA LEU A 438 3.58 9.00 21.02
C LEU A 438 3.92 7.61 21.59
N GLY A 439 5.17 7.43 22.05
CA GLY A 439 5.58 6.24 22.80
C GLY A 439 4.86 6.13 24.15
N ASP A 440 4.78 7.23 24.89
CA ASP A 440 4.02 7.27 26.14
C ASP A 440 2.52 7.13 25.90
N ALA A 441 2.03 7.59 24.73
CA ALA A 441 0.63 7.44 24.36
C ALA A 441 0.21 5.96 24.21
N ILE A 442 1.01 5.15 23.52
CA ILE A 442 0.71 3.72 23.39
C ILE A 442 0.88 3.00 24.71
N ASP A 443 1.86 3.38 25.54
CA ASP A 443 2.06 2.79 26.86
C ASP A 443 0.85 3.08 27.78
N ALA A 444 0.25 4.28 27.68
CA ALA A 444 -0.98 4.62 28.38
C ALA A 444 -2.19 3.80 27.90
N LEU A 445 -2.29 3.55 26.58
CA LEU A 445 -3.34 2.70 26.02
C LEU A 445 -3.14 1.23 26.43
N TYR A 446 -1.90 0.74 26.50
CA TYR A 446 -1.59 -0.58 27.04
C TYR A 446 -1.95 -0.71 28.52
N ALA A 447 -1.71 0.33 29.33
CA ALA A 447 -2.13 0.34 30.72
C ALA A 447 -3.65 0.32 30.89
N GLU A 448 -4.40 0.93 29.97
CA GLU A 448 -5.86 0.98 30.00
C GLU A 448 -6.52 -0.32 29.51
N PHE A 449 -6.01 -0.93 28.43
CA PHE A 449 -6.66 -2.03 27.71
C PHE A 449 -5.93 -3.36 27.75
N GLY A 450 -4.70 -3.40 28.25
CA GLY A 450 -3.78 -4.54 28.14
C GLY A 450 -2.82 -4.41 26.95
N CYS A 451 -1.73 -5.17 26.99
CA CYS A 451 -0.69 -5.13 25.96
C CYS A 451 -1.06 -6.04 24.78
N PHE A 452 -1.51 -5.45 23.70
CA PHE A 452 -1.81 -6.13 22.43
C PHE A 452 -0.58 -6.11 21.53
N CYS A 453 0.21 -7.15 21.57
CA CYS A 453 1.39 -7.29 20.73
C CYS A 453 1.08 -8.11 19.48
N ASN A 454 1.63 -7.68 18.34
CA ASN A 454 1.39 -8.28 17.04
C ASN A 454 2.73 -8.54 16.33
N ALA A 455 2.81 -9.63 15.55
CA ALA A 455 3.94 -9.93 14.70
C ALA A 455 3.48 -10.54 13.38
N GLN A 456 4.26 -10.34 12.32
CA GLN A 456 4.06 -11.00 11.03
C GLN A 456 5.30 -11.81 10.68
N LYS A 457 5.11 -13.03 10.21
CA LYS A 457 6.15 -13.89 9.65
C LYS A 457 5.79 -14.26 8.22
N SER A 458 6.80 -14.36 7.37
CA SER A 458 6.64 -14.75 5.96
C SER A 458 7.45 -16.01 5.68
N PHE A 459 6.82 -16.97 5.00
CA PHE A 459 7.41 -18.25 4.63
C PHE A 459 7.37 -18.39 3.12
N THR A 460 8.52 -18.57 2.49
CA THR A 460 8.65 -18.68 1.04
C THR A 460 8.95 -20.13 0.65
N PHE A 461 8.17 -20.64 -0.31
CA PHE A 461 8.32 -22.00 -0.84
C PHE A 461 9.12 -21.91 -2.14
N ALA A 462 10.40 -22.27 -2.09
CA ALA A 462 11.28 -22.17 -3.25
C ALA A 462 10.99 -23.25 -4.30
N GLY A 463 11.31 -22.94 -5.58
CA GLY A 463 11.26 -23.85 -6.72
C GLY A 463 9.93 -23.91 -7.45
N GLU A 464 9.92 -24.67 -8.57
CA GLU A 464 8.76 -24.78 -9.48
C GLU A 464 7.48 -25.31 -8.79
N THR A 465 7.62 -26.14 -7.76
CA THR A 465 6.50 -26.72 -7.00
C THR A 465 6.07 -25.87 -5.81
N GLY A 466 6.64 -24.69 -5.61
CA GLY A 466 6.35 -23.84 -4.44
C GLY A 466 4.87 -23.49 -4.29
N MET A 467 4.20 -23.13 -5.39
CA MET A 467 2.76 -22.84 -5.40
C MET A 467 1.92 -24.07 -5.04
N GLU A 468 2.26 -25.26 -5.54
CA GLU A 468 1.57 -26.51 -5.26
C GLU A 468 1.72 -26.91 -3.79
N LYS A 469 2.93 -26.79 -3.23
CA LYS A 469 3.19 -27.05 -1.81
C LYS A 469 2.37 -26.12 -0.93
N MET A 470 2.35 -24.84 -1.24
CA MET A 470 1.55 -23.84 -0.53
C MET A 470 0.05 -24.17 -0.59
N ALA A 471 -0.48 -24.52 -1.77
CA ALA A 471 -1.88 -24.89 -1.94
C ALA A 471 -2.24 -26.18 -1.18
N SER A 472 -1.36 -27.18 -1.21
CA SER A 472 -1.53 -28.44 -0.46
C SER A 472 -1.55 -28.21 1.05
N LEU A 473 -0.63 -27.37 1.56
CA LEU A 473 -0.59 -27.01 2.97
C LEU A 473 -1.88 -26.31 3.41
N MET A 474 -2.35 -25.32 2.66
CA MET A 474 -3.60 -24.61 2.95
C MET A 474 -4.80 -25.54 2.92
N SER A 475 -4.88 -26.45 1.95
CA SER A 475 -5.91 -27.47 1.85
C SER A 475 -5.89 -28.43 3.04
N GLY A 476 -4.70 -28.87 3.46
CA GLY A 476 -4.52 -29.72 4.64
C GLY A 476 -5.01 -29.05 5.92
N LEU A 477 -4.62 -27.80 6.15
CA LEU A 477 -5.05 -27.02 7.32
C LEU A 477 -6.55 -26.73 7.35
N ARG A 478 -7.17 -26.63 6.17
CA ARG A 478 -8.62 -26.45 6.03
C ARG A 478 -9.39 -27.72 6.31
N THR A 479 -8.89 -28.86 5.80
CA THR A 479 -9.54 -30.17 5.98
C THR A 479 -9.35 -30.70 7.39
N HIS A 480 -8.21 -30.44 7.99
CA HIS A 480 -7.84 -30.87 9.35
C HIS A 480 -7.35 -29.67 10.17
N PRO A 481 -8.30 -28.84 10.67
CA PRO A 481 -7.93 -27.67 11.46
C PRO A 481 -7.14 -28.04 12.70
N LEU A 482 -6.17 -27.18 13.04
CA LEU A 482 -5.34 -27.34 14.23
C LEU A 482 -6.20 -27.41 15.49
N GLN A 483 -5.88 -28.33 16.39
CA GLN A 483 -6.52 -28.42 17.71
C GLN A 483 -5.79 -27.59 18.77
N SER A 484 -4.51 -27.30 18.52
CA SER A 484 -3.69 -26.43 19.38
C SER A 484 -2.61 -25.73 18.57
N VAL A 485 -2.14 -24.58 19.06
CA VAL A 485 -0.99 -23.81 18.52
C VAL A 485 -0.10 -23.41 19.69
N ALA A 486 1.19 -23.70 19.63
CA ALA A 486 2.15 -23.44 20.71
C ALA A 486 1.68 -23.97 22.09
N GLY A 487 1.03 -25.15 22.12
CA GLY A 487 0.48 -25.73 23.34
C GLY A 487 -0.82 -25.11 23.86
N LEU A 488 -1.34 -24.07 23.19
CA LEU A 488 -2.63 -23.45 23.53
C LEU A 488 -3.75 -24.12 22.72
N PRO A 489 -4.90 -24.50 23.34
CA PRO A 489 -6.01 -25.09 22.62
C PRO A 489 -6.64 -24.07 21.66
N VAL A 490 -7.13 -24.53 20.51
CA VAL A 490 -7.90 -23.69 19.60
C VAL A 490 -9.33 -23.56 20.13
N GLU A 491 -9.76 -22.35 20.47
CA GLU A 491 -11.10 -22.04 20.95
C GLU A 491 -12.08 -21.73 19.81
N GLY A 492 -11.55 -21.35 18.64
CA GLY A 492 -12.36 -21.06 17.46
C GLY A 492 -11.54 -21.07 16.18
N PHE A 493 -12.17 -21.54 15.11
CA PHE A 493 -11.61 -21.61 13.77
C PHE A 493 -12.54 -20.90 12.80
N THR A 494 -11.97 -20.09 11.90
CA THR A 494 -12.71 -19.45 10.81
C THR A 494 -11.96 -19.68 9.50
N ASP A 495 -12.68 -20.24 8.53
CA ASP A 495 -12.24 -20.35 7.14
C ASP A 495 -12.98 -19.30 6.31
N TYR A 496 -12.27 -18.30 5.82
CA TYR A 496 -12.86 -17.21 5.05
C TYR A 496 -13.25 -17.60 3.60
N GLU A 497 -12.99 -18.83 3.16
CA GLU A 497 -13.57 -19.38 1.93
C GLU A 497 -15.00 -19.88 2.11
N GLN A 498 -15.41 -20.09 3.36
CA GLN A 498 -16.76 -20.55 3.68
C GLN A 498 -17.75 -19.38 3.79
N ASP A 499 -19.05 -19.70 3.68
CA ASP A 499 -20.10 -18.72 3.92
C ASP A 499 -20.26 -18.45 5.42
N GLY A 500 -20.79 -17.28 5.78
CA GLY A 500 -21.13 -16.92 7.16
C GLY A 500 -20.20 -15.92 7.84
N THR A 501 -19.10 -15.51 7.19
CA THR A 501 -18.22 -14.47 7.75
C THR A 501 -18.76 -13.04 7.54
N GLY A 502 -19.70 -12.86 6.60
CA GLY A 502 -20.18 -11.53 6.18
C GLY A 502 -19.18 -10.76 5.29
N LEU A 503 -18.03 -11.38 4.98
CA LEU A 503 -16.99 -10.83 4.12
C LEU A 503 -16.93 -11.57 2.77
N PRO A 504 -16.34 -10.98 1.73
CA PRO A 504 -16.04 -11.71 0.49
C PRO A 504 -15.21 -12.97 0.78
N LYS A 505 -15.37 -14.01 -0.05
CA LYS A 505 -14.59 -15.24 0.09
C LYS A 505 -13.10 -14.97 -0.14
N ALA A 506 -12.26 -15.49 0.76
CA ALA A 506 -10.81 -15.31 0.70
C ALA A 506 -10.07 -16.54 1.25
N ASN A 507 -8.93 -16.87 0.65
CA ASN A 507 -8.08 -17.96 1.12
C ASN A 507 -7.31 -17.52 2.38
N VAL A 508 -8.01 -17.48 3.51
CA VAL A 508 -7.50 -17.09 4.83
C VAL A 508 -8.05 -18.04 5.89
N LEU A 509 -7.21 -18.46 6.81
CA LEU A 509 -7.56 -19.28 7.96
C LEU A 509 -7.23 -18.54 9.24
N GLU A 510 -8.17 -18.45 10.18
CA GLU A 510 -8.00 -17.84 11.49
C GLU A 510 -8.22 -18.85 12.61
N TYR A 511 -7.25 -18.92 13.51
CA TYR A 511 -7.30 -19.72 14.74
C TYR A 511 -7.30 -18.78 15.94
N ARG A 512 -8.40 -18.80 16.71
CA ARG A 512 -8.52 -18.06 17.98
C ARG A 512 -8.08 -18.93 19.13
N LEU A 513 -7.27 -18.36 20.00
CA LEU A 513 -6.62 -19.03 21.13
C LEU A 513 -7.00 -18.32 22.44
N PRO A 514 -6.81 -18.97 23.61
CA PRO A 514 -7.13 -18.38 24.91
C PRO A 514 -6.47 -17.03 25.16
N GLY A 515 -7.19 -16.16 25.86
CA GLY A 515 -6.70 -14.86 26.27
C GLY A 515 -6.54 -13.86 25.13
N GLY A 516 -7.29 -14.02 24.03
CA GLY A 516 -7.28 -13.11 22.89
C GLY A 516 -6.08 -13.30 21.93
N ALA A 517 -5.30 -14.38 22.10
CA ALA A 517 -4.25 -14.70 21.15
C ALA A 517 -4.83 -15.24 19.83
N LYS A 518 -4.12 -15.01 18.71
CA LYS A 518 -4.54 -15.45 17.37
C LYS A 518 -3.37 -15.86 16.49
N LEU A 519 -3.67 -16.80 15.58
CA LEU A 519 -2.86 -17.10 14.40
C LEU A 519 -3.77 -16.96 13.18
N ILE A 520 -3.39 -16.10 12.23
CA ILE A 520 -4.05 -15.99 10.93
C ILE A 520 -3.04 -16.38 9.84
N ILE A 521 -3.45 -17.28 8.94
CA ILE A 521 -2.61 -17.79 7.85
C ILE A 521 -3.21 -17.33 6.53
N ARG A 522 -2.40 -16.64 5.71
CA ARG A 522 -2.82 -16.12 4.41
C ARG A 522 -1.74 -16.37 3.36
N PRO A 523 -2.01 -17.16 2.32
CA PRO A 523 -1.11 -17.31 1.19
C PRO A 523 -1.14 -16.07 0.29
N SER A 524 -0.03 -15.80 -0.41
CA SER A 524 -0.01 -14.84 -1.51
C SER A 524 -0.74 -15.42 -2.73
N GLY A 525 -1.47 -14.58 -3.45
CA GLY A 525 -2.10 -14.99 -4.71
C GLY A 525 -1.13 -15.08 -5.89
N THR A 526 0.02 -14.42 -5.81
CA THR A 526 0.94 -14.24 -6.94
C THR A 526 2.33 -14.81 -6.70
N GLU A 527 2.70 -15.06 -5.45
CA GLU A 527 4.03 -15.54 -5.05
C GLU A 527 3.90 -16.82 -4.22
N PRO A 528 4.84 -17.77 -4.29
CA PRO A 528 4.84 -18.95 -3.43
C PRO A 528 5.24 -18.60 -1.99
N LYS A 529 4.39 -17.86 -1.31
CA LYS A 529 4.64 -17.26 -0.01
C LYS A 529 3.40 -17.28 0.87
N ILE A 530 3.56 -17.72 2.11
CA ILE A 530 2.52 -17.62 3.15
C ILE A 530 2.93 -16.57 4.17
N LYS A 531 1.97 -15.75 4.58
CA LYS A 531 2.09 -14.87 5.73
C LYS A 531 1.32 -15.45 6.92
N ALA A 532 1.97 -15.49 8.07
CA ALA A 532 1.36 -15.76 9.36
C ALA A 532 1.30 -14.47 10.18
N TYR A 533 0.11 -14.08 10.58
CA TYR A 533 -0.14 -12.95 11.48
C TYR A 533 -0.40 -13.50 12.88
N LEU A 534 0.33 -13.00 13.84
CA LEU A 534 0.33 -13.48 15.22
C LEU A 534 -0.10 -12.35 16.15
N SER A 535 -0.96 -12.67 17.09
CA SER A 535 -1.41 -11.71 18.12
C SER A 535 -1.34 -12.35 19.49
N ALA A 536 -0.89 -11.58 20.47
CA ALA A 536 -0.90 -11.94 21.88
C ALA A 536 -1.38 -10.77 22.73
N VAL A 537 -2.17 -11.08 23.76
CA VAL A 537 -2.71 -10.07 24.70
C VAL A 537 -2.33 -10.49 26.11
N LYS A 538 -1.58 -9.65 26.81
CA LYS A 538 -1.08 -9.91 28.19
C LYS A 538 -1.09 -8.62 29.01
N PRO A 539 -0.94 -8.74 30.35
CA PRO A 539 -0.79 -7.56 31.23
C PRO A 539 0.48 -6.75 30.95
N THR A 540 1.57 -7.40 30.49
CA THR A 540 2.85 -6.74 30.21
C THR A 540 3.33 -7.02 28.79
N VAL A 541 4.13 -6.09 28.23
CA VAL A 541 4.73 -6.25 26.89
C VAL A 541 5.67 -7.46 26.86
N GLU A 542 6.44 -7.70 27.91
CA GLU A 542 7.36 -8.84 28.01
C GLU A 542 6.63 -10.19 27.96
N GLU A 543 5.48 -10.29 28.64
CA GLU A 543 4.66 -11.52 28.59
C GLU A 543 4.03 -11.72 27.23
N ALA A 544 3.52 -10.64 26.60
CA ALA A 544 2.95 -10.70 25.26
C ALA A 544 4.02 -11.07 24.22
N THR A 545 5.22 -10.50 24.31
CA THR A 545 6.34 -10.83 23.42
C THR A 545 6.76 -12.30 23.55
N ARG A 546 6.89 -12.82 24.77
CA ARG A 546 7.19 -14.24 24.98
C ARG A 546 6.15 -15.16 24.37
N GLN A 547 4.86 -14.80 24.45
CA GLN A 547 3.80 -15.57 23.79
C GLN A 547 3.89 -15.48 22.26
N LEU A 548 4.17 -14.30 21.71
CA LEU A 548 4.41 -14.13 20.27
C LEU A 548 5.57 -14.97 19.76
N ASP A 549 6.68 -15.02 20.51
CA ASP A 549 7.84 -15.85 20.15
C ASP A 549 7.48 -17.34 20.10
N SER A 550 6.67 -17.80 21.06
CA SER A 550 6.16 -19.18 21.07
C SER A 550 5.24 -19.46 19.88
N LEU A 551 4.33 -18.53 19.56
CA LEU A 551 3.46 -18.64 18.39
C LEU A 551 4.25 -18.60 17.08
N ALA A 552 5.31 -17.76 17.01
CA ALA A 552 6.18 -17.66 15.85
C ALA A 552 6.97 -18.93 15.60
N ALA A 553 7.46 -19.58 16.67
CA ALA A 553 8.14 -20.88 16.58
C ALA A 553 7.17 -21.97 16.07
N ALA A 554 5.96 -22.04 16.64
CA ALA A 554 4.93 -23.00 16.18
C ALA A 554 4.51 -22.75 14.73
N ALA A 555 4.36 -21.48 14.31
CA ALA A 555 4.08 -21.15 12.92
C ALA A 555 5.22 -21.55 11.98
N ALA A 556 6.48 -21.42 12.41
CA ALA A 556 7.64 -21.85 11.64
C ALA A 556 7.67 -23.39 11.47
N GLU A 557 7.37 -24.15 12.50
CA GLU A 557 7.28 -25.62 12.40
C GLU A 557 6.13 -26.07 11.48
N LEU A 558 5.01 -25.32 11.49
CA LEU A 558 3.82 -25.63 10.69
C LEU A 558 3.99 -25.27 9.21
N LEU A 559 4.68 -24.18 8.90
CA LEU A 559 4.67 -23.52 7.58
C LEU A 559 6.05 -23.57 6.86
N ALA A 560 7.06 -24.23 7.45
CA ALA A 560 8.42 -24.32 6.88
C ALA A 560 8.60 -25.40 5.79
#